data_cc5394fcaa9c8bf3d83272814180533d
#
_entry.id   cc5394fcaa9c8bf3d83272814180533d
#
_cell.length_a   1.000
_cell.length_b   1.000
_cell.length_c   1.000
_cell.angle_alpha   90.00
_cell.angle_beta   90.00
_cell.angle_gamma   90.00
#
_symmetry.space_group_name_H-M   'P 1'
#
loop_
_entity.id
_entity.type
_entity.pdbx_description
1 polymer ?
#
loop_
_entity_poly.entity_id
_entity_poly.type
_entity_poly.pdbx_seq_one_letter_code
_entity_poly.pdbx_strand_id
1 'polypeptide(L)'
;MEKERNNPWTTLSEKEVYANPWISVSHHEVINPAGGRGIYGVVSFRNKAIGIVPIDADLNTFLVGQFRYTLAAYSWEIPEGGGPFTEDEVLTAHRELQEETGLSAGRMELLGKIHTSNSVTDEQGFIFLAQDLVSGTASPEDTEDITVMKLPLAEAVSMVERGEITDSLSMAGLLLAARRFGI
;
A
#
# COMPACT_ATOMS: atom_id res chain seq x y z
N MET A 1 -20.48 -11.45 23.18
CA MET A 1 -21.33 -10.46 22.47
C MET A 1 -20.50 -9.20 22.37
N GLU A 2 -19.99 -8.90 21.17
CA GLU A 2 -19.34 -7.61 20.90
C GLU A 2 -20.40 -6.52 20.97
N LYS A 3 -20.17 -5.52 21.80
CA LYS A 3 -21.03 -4.36 21.92
C LYS A 3 -20.87 -3.58 20.61
N GLU A 4 -21.94 -3.47 19.83
CA GLU A 4 -21.97 -2.65 18.61
C GLU A 4 -21.45 -1.25 18.96
N ARG A 5 -20.31 -0.87 18.41
CA ARG A 5 -19.69 0.43 18.67
C ARG A 5 -20.23 1.43 17.65
N ASN A 6 -21.25 2.19 18.06
CA ASN A 6 -21.80 3.24 17.22
C ASN A 6 -20.79 4.36 17.01
N ASN A 7 -20.78 4.96 15.81
CA ASN A 7 -19.99 6.14 15.51
C ASN A 7 -20.40 7.30 16.44
N PRO A 8 -19.49 7.83 17.29
CA PRO A 8 -19.82 8.94 18.19
C PRO A 8 -19.74 10.32 17.52
N TRP A 9 -19.32 10.40 16.25
CA TRP A 9 -19.25 11.64 15.50
C TRP A 9 -20.57 11.92 14.77
N THR A 10 -20.93 13.20 14.63
CA THR A 10 -22.04 13.64 13.79
C THR A 10 -21.53 14.59 12.74
N THR A 11 -21.69 14.26 11.46
CA THR A 11 -21.39 15.17 10.36
C THR A 11 -22.58 16.13 10.17
N LEU A 12 -22.31 17.43 10.24
CA LEU A 12 -23.29 18.49 10.05
C LEU A 12 -23.38 18.94 8.59
N SER A 13 -22.22 19.04 7.96
CA SER A 13 -22.11 19.37 6.53
C SER A 13 -20.80 18.84 5.96
N GLU A 14 -20.78 18.60 4.66
CA GLU A 14 -19.64 18.15 3.89
C GLU A 14 -19.52 19.00 2.64
N LYS A 15 -18.28 19.37 2.27
CA LYS A 15 -17.97 20.13 1.06
C LYS A 15 -16.66 19.64 0.46
N GLU A 16 -16.69 19.17 -0.79
CA GLU A 16 -15.47 18.94 -1.56
C GLU A 16 -14.76 20.27 -1.81
N VAL A 17 -13.46 20.33 -1.47
CA VAL A 17 -12.63 21.54 -1.60
C VAL A 17 -11.50 21.38 -2.61
N TYR A 18 -11.17 20.14 -2.98
CA TYR A 18 -10.21 19.81 -4.02
C TYR A 18 -10.49 18.40 -4.57
N ALA A 19 -10.29 18.22 -5.87
CA ALA A 19 -10.33 16.89 -6.50
C ALA A 19 -9.39 16.84 -7.72
N ASN A 20 -8.84 15.64 -7.96
CA ASN A 20 -8.09 15.28 -9.16
C ASN A 20 -8.38 13.80 -9.50
N PRO A 21 -7.75 13.18 -10.54
CA PRO A 21 -8.00 11.78 -10.88
C PRO A 21 -7.67 10.76 -9.77
N TRP A 22 -6.81 11.10 -8.81
CA TRP A 22 -6.32 10.18 -7.77
C TRP A 22 -6.98 10.36 -6.41
N ILE A 23 -7.26 11.61 -6.02
CA ILE A 23 -7.80 11.94 -4.69
C ILE A 23 -8.92 12.98 -4.78
N SER A 24 -9.74 13.04 -3.72
CA SER A 24 -10.54 14.22 -3.39
C SER A 24 -10.31 14.61 -1.93
N VAL A 25 -10.50 15.88 -1.63
CA VAL A 25 -10.41 16.44 -0.27
C VAL A 25 -11.73 17.08 0.10
N SER A 26 -12.32 16.64 1.22
CA SER A 26 -13.57 17.19 1.76
C SER A 26 -13.33 17.87 3.10
N HIS A 27 -13.98 19.02 3.29
CA HIS A 27 -14.09 19.71 4.58
C HIS A 27 -15.43 19.37 5.21
N HIS A 28 -15.41 18.86 6.44
CA HIS A 28 -16.61 18.50 7.19
C HIS A 28 -16.76 19.40 8.43
N GLU A 29 -17.94 19.95 8.63
CA GLU A 29 -18.35 20.47 9.93
C GLU A 29 -18.91 19.32 10.77
N VAL A 30 -18.45 19.15 11.99
CA VAL A 30 -18.80 17.99 12.79
C VAL A 30 -19.13 18.34 14.23
N ILE A 31 -19.88 17.43 14.90
CA ILE A 31 -19.92 17.35 16.37
C ILE A 31 -19.00 16.22 16.80
N ASN A 32 -18.04 16.51 17.65
CA ASN A 32 -17.10 15.54 18.18
C ASN A 32 -17.74 14.66 19.28
N PRO A 33 -17.07 13.56 19.72
CA PRO A 33 -17.62 12.66 20.73
C PRO A 33 -17.94 13.30 22.09
N ALA A 34 -17.35 14.46 22.42
CA ALA A 34 -17.62 15.22 23.62
C ALA A 34 -18.80 16.20 23.46
N GLY A 35 -19.44 16.26 22.29
CA GLY A 35 -20.57 17.15 21.98
C GLY A 35 -20.16 18.55 21.49
N GLY A 36 -18.87 18.83 21.34
CA GLY A 36 -18.36 20.10 20.84
C GLY A 36 -18.37 20.19 19.33
N ARG A 37 -18.56 21.40 18.76
CA ARG A 37 -18.36 21.67 17.34
C ARG A 37 -16.88 21.59 16.98
N GLY A 38 -16.60 21.07 15.78
CA GLY A 38 -15.26 20.96 15.21
C GLY A 38 -15.31 20.83 13.71
N ILE A 39 -14.13 20.68 13.10
CA ILE A 39 -13.95 20.43 11.68
C ILE A 39 -13.18 19.13 11.49
N TYR A 40 -13.37 18.51 10.32
CA TYR A 40 -12.59 17.35 9.87
C TYR A 40 -12.22 17.51 8.40
N GLY A 41 -10.93 17.35 8.07
CA GLY A 41 -10.48 17.23 6.68
C GLY A 41 -10.34 15.75 6.33
N VAL A 42 -10.96 15.31 5.24
CA VAL A 42 -10.89 13.94 4.77
C VAL A 42 -10.27 13.92 3.38
N VAL A 43 -9.22 13.10 3.21
CA VAL A 43 -8.64 12.80 1.89
C VAL A 43 -9.16 11.43 1.47
N SER A 44 -9.93 11.39 0.39
CA SER A 44 -10.46 10.15 -0.18
C SER A 44 -9.67 9.75 -1.42
N PHE A 45 -9.20 8.51 -1.45
CA PHE A 45 -8.49 7.93 -2.58
C PHE A 45 -9.45 7.32 -3.60
N ARG A 46 -9.11 7.42 -4.89
CA ARG A 46 -9.91 6.85 -5.98
C ARG A 46 -9.62 5.39 -6.25
N ASN A 47 -8.47 4.90 -5.78
CA ASN A 47 -7.99 3.54 -5.93
C ASN A 47 -7.67 2.92 -4.56
N LYS A 48 -7.65 1.59 -4.51
CA LYS A 48 -7.01 0.81 -3.44
C LYS A 48 -5.50 0.81 -3.69
N ALA A 49 -4.69 0.80 -2.64
CA ALA A 49 -3.26 0.56 -2.73
C ALA A 49 -3.00 -0.94 -2.64
N ILE A 50 -2.22 -1.49 -3.57
CA ILE A 50 -1.91 -2.92 -3.65
C ILE A 50 -0.39 -3.07 -3.59
N GLY A 51 0.11 -3.71 -2.54
CA GLY A 51 1.54 -4.04 -2.39
C GLY A 51 1.78 -5.54 -2.51
N ILE A 52 2.88 -5.93 -3.11
CA ILE A 52 3.23 -7.32 -3.36
C ILE A 52 4.60 -7.62 -2.75
N VAL A 53 4.72 -8.70 -1.97
CA VAL A 53 6.00 -9.24 -1.50
C VAL A 53 6.32 -10.49 -2.33
N PRO A 54 7.15 -10.37 -3.38
CA PRO A 54 7.56 -11.52 -4.19
C PRO A 54 8.64 -12.29 -3.43
N ILE A 55 8.44 -13.60 -3.25
CA ILE A 55 9.40 -14.46 -2.56
C ILE A 55 9.74 -15.66 -3.44
N ASP A 56 11.03 -15.82 -3.76
CA ASP A 56 11.52 -16.97 -4.50
C ASP A 56 11.83 -18.20 -3.60
N ALA A 57 12.26 -19.30 -4.22
CA ALA A 57 12.55 -20.54 -3.53
C ALA A 57 13.73 -20.44 -2.53
N ASP A 58 14.61 -19.46 -2.73
CA ASP A 58 15.78 -19.21 -1.89
C ASP A 58 15.52 -18.15 -0.80
N LEU A 59 14.24 -17.76 -0.60
CA LEU A 59 13.80 -16.69 0.31
C LEU A 59 14.40 -15.32 -0.01
N ASN A 60 14.65 -15.03 -1.29
CA ASN A 60 14.89 -13.67 -1.72
C ASN A 60 13.58 -12.97 -2.04
N THR A 61 13.56 -11.66 -1.79
CA THR A 61 12.51 -10.74 -2.24
C THR A 61 13.02 -9.82 -3.35
N PHE A 62 12.10 -9.11 -3.98
CA PHE A 62 12.39 -8.12 -5.01
C PHE A 62 11.80 -6.78 -4.58
N LEU A 63 12.65 -5.79 -4.47
CA LEU A 63 12.25 -4.41 -4.17
C LEU A 63 12.31 -3.59 -5.46
N VAL A 64 11.52 -2.54 -5.49
CA VAL A 64 11.54 -1.50 -6.51
C VAL A 64 12.04 -0.21 -5.88
N GLY A 65 12.89 0.50 -6.59
CA GLY A 65 13.42 1.78 -6.16
C GLY A 65 13.03 2.87 -7.14
N GLN A 66 12.50 3.98 -6.63
CA GLN A 66 12.11 5.13 -7.43
C GLN A 66 12.20 6.42 -6.63
N PHE A 67 12.21 7.56 -7.33
CA PHE A 67 12.16 8.87 -6.69
C PHE A 67 10.69 9.26 -6.40
N ARG A 68 10.31 9.32 -5.13
CA ARG A 68 8.96 9.73 -4.71
C ARG A 68 8.89 11.27 -4.65
N TYR A 69 8.11 11.86 -5.55
CA TYR A 69 7.94 13.31 -5.67
C TYR A 69 7.52 13.97 -4.35
N THR A 70 6.58 13.37 -3.64
CA THR A 70 6.04 13.92 -2.39
C THR A 70 7.05 13.93 -1.24
N LEU A 71 8.00 12.99 -1.24
CA LEU A 71 9.06 12.89 -0.23
C LEU A 71 10.31 13.69 -0.64
N ALA A 72 10.42 14.06 -1.92
CA ALA A 72 11.63 14.61 -2.54
C ALA A 72 12.87 13.73 -2.28
N ALA A 73 12.69 12.39 -2.25
CA ALA A 73 13.72 11.42 -1.93
C ALA A 73 13.55 10.13 -2.74
N TYR A 74 14.65 9.40 -2.91
CA TYR A 74 14.63 8.04 -3.45
C TYR A 74 14.12 7.08 -2.38
N SER A 75 13.23 6.17 -2.75
CA SER A 75 12.58 5.21 -1.84
C SER A 75 12.74 3.80 -2.37
N TRP A 76 13.07 2.86 -1.49
CA TRP A 76 13.00 1.44 -1.74
C TRP A 76 11.69 0.89 -1.17
N GLU A 77 10.95 0.16 -1.99
CA GLU A 77 9.61 -0.29 -1.68
C GLU A 77 9.39 -1.71 -2.20
N ILE A 78 8.35 -2.40 -1.73
CA ILE A 78 7.84 -3.58 -2.44
C ILE A 78 7.18 -3.13 -3.74
N PRO A 79 7.07 -3.96 -4.78
CA PRO A 79 6.21 -3.67 -5.93
C PRO A 79 4.81 -3.27 -5.47
N GLU A 80 4.32 -2.11 -5.93
CA GLU A 80 3.04 -1.59 -5.47
C GLU A 80 2.39 -0.63 -6.46
N GLY A 81 1.07 -0.66 -6.53
CA GLY A 81 0.34 0.28 -7.38
C GLY A 81 -1.13 0.40 -7.04
N GLY A 82 -1.87 1.10 -7.88
CA GLY A 82 -3.26 1.43 -7.66
C GLY A 82 -4.23 0.54 -8.42
N GLY A 83 -5.26 0.01 -7.73
CA GLY A 83 -6.36 -0.71 -8.35
C GLY A 83 -7.71 -0.05 -8.12
N PRO A 84 -8.56 0.12 -9.18
CA PRO A 84 -9.91 0.63 -9.01
C PRO A 84 -10.71 -0.18 -8.00
N PHE A 85 -11.63 0.45 -7.27
CA PHE A 85 -12.49 -0.26 -6.30
C PHE A 85 -13.36 -1.35 -6.94
N THR A 86 -13.55 -1.30 -8.26
CA THR A 86 -14.32 -2.28 -9.03
C THR A 86 -13.50 -3.47 -9.53
N GLU A 87 -12.16 -3.40 -9.42
CA GLU A 87 -11.26 -4.49 -9.82
C GLU A 87 -10.96 -5.40 -8.62
N ASP A 88 -10.78 -6.70 -8.89
CA ASP A 88 -10.31 -7.66 -7.90
C ASP A 88 -8.85 -7.34 -7.51
N GLU A 89 -8.54 -7.28 -6.22
CA GLU A 89 -7.22 -6.93 -5.70
C GLU A 89 -6.12 -7.88 -6.19
N VAL A 90 -6.46 -9.17 -6.38
CA VAL A 90 -5.52 -10.19 -6.88
C VAL A 90 -5.13 -9.91 -8.33
N LEU A 91 -6.07 -9.44 -9.16
CA LEU A 91 -5.77 -9.09 -10.55
C LEU A 91 -4.84 -7.88 -10.63
N THR A 92 -5.12 -6.85 -9.82
CA THR A 92 -4.21 -5.71 -9.68
C THR A 92 -2.83 -6.16 -9.23
N ALA A 93 -2.75 -7.02 -8.20
CA ALA A 93 -1.46 -7.52 -7.69
C ALA A 93 -0.63 -8.26 -8.76
N HIS A 94 -1.26 -9.07 -9.60
CA HIS A 94 -0.57 -9.73 -10.72
C HIS A 94 -0.08 -8.73 -11.76
N ARG A 95 -0.88 -7.72 -12.09
CA ARG A 95 -0.54 -6.69 -13.07
C ARG A 95 0.65 -5.85 -12.58
N GLU A 96 0.58 -5.29 -11.38
CA GLU A 96 1.63 -4.44 -10.80
C GLU A 96 2.96 -5.21 -10.65
N LEU A 97 2.91 -6.45 -10.16
CA LEU A 97 4.11 -7.30 -10.08
C LEU A 97 4.79 -7.44 -11.43
N GLN A 98 4.02 -7.67 -12.50
CA GLN A 98 4.57 -7.84 -13.84
C GLN A 98 5.07 -6.51 -14.42
N GLU A 99 4.33 -5.44 -14.29
CA GLU A 99 4.66 -4.11 -14.83
C GLU A 99 5.97 -3.60 -14.24
N GLU A 100 6.12 -3.62 -12.94
CA GLU A 100 7.28 -3.06 -12.26
C GLU A 100 8.52 -3.97 -12.26
N THR A 101 8.32 -5.30 -12.15
CA THR A 101 9.46 -6.24 -11.98
C THR A 101 9.66 -7.20 -13.14
N GLY A 102 8.69 -7.34 -14.01
CA GLY A 102 8.68 -8.38 -15.04
C GLY A 102 8.40 -9.78 -14.49
N LEU A 103 8.07 -9.92 -13.21
CA LEU A 103 7.75 -11.21 -12.61
C LEU A 103 6.27 -11.55 -12.76
N SER A 104 5.99 -12.83 -12.98
CA SER A 104 4.66 -13.41 -12.75
C SER A 104 4.71 -14.40 -11.60
N ALA A 105 3.57 -14.62 -10.94
CA ALA A 105 3.46 -15.52 -9.80
C ALA A 105 2.44 -16.63 -10.06
N GLY A 106 2.80 -17.87 -9.75
CA GLY A 106 1.88 -19.01 -9.77
C GLY A 106 0.94 -19.03 -8.57
N ARG A 107 1.32 -18.37 -7.47
CA ARG A 107 0.52 -18.26 -6.25
C ARG A 107 0.54 -16.83 -5.71
N MET A 108 -0.65 -16.29 -5.43
CA MET A 108 -0.88 -14.99 -4.83
C MET A 108 -1.76 -15.15 -3.59
N GLU A 109 -1.27 -14.78 -2.41
CA GLU A 109 -1.97 -14.95 -1.13
C GLU A 109 -2.07 -13.60 -0.42
N LEU A 110 -3.26 -13.21 0.03
CA LEU A 110 -3.43 -12.00 0.84
C LEU A 110 -2.76 -12.20 2.20
N LEU A 111 -1.74 -11.38 2.51
CA LEU A 111 -1.08 -11.33 3.81
C LEU A 111 -1.81 -10.45 4.81
N GLY A 112 -2.35 -9.34 4.37
CA GLY A 112 -3.02 -8.40 5.25
C GLY A 112 -3.64 -7.21 4.56
N LYS A 113 -4.40 -6.47 5.35
CA LYS A 113 -5.00 -5.19 4.96
C LYS A 113 -4.56 -4.12 5.95
N ILE A 114 -4.22 -2.94 5.46
CA ILE A 114 -3.85 -1.79 6.28
C ILE A 114 -4.64 -0.54 5.90
N HIS A 115 -4.63 0.44 6.78
CA HIS A 115 -4.99 1.81 6.50
C HIS A 115 -3.76 2.68 6.75
N THR A 116 -3.31 3.45 5.77
CA THR A 116 -2.04 4.18 5.81
C THR A 116 -2.06 5.32 6.83
N SER A 117 -3.12 6.12 6.85
CA SER A 117 -3.27 7.22 7.79
C SER A 117 -4.75 7.43 8.15
N ASN A 118 -5.31 6.49 8.93
CA ASN A 118 -6.74 6.39 9.27
C ASN A 118 -7.32 7.58 10.07
N SER A 119 -6.52 8.57 10.41
CA SER A 119 -6.96 9.80 11.04
C SER A 119 -7.27 10.92 10.03
N VAL A 120 -6.87 10.77 8.78
CA VAL A 120 -7.03 11.82 7.75
C VAL A 120 -7.42 11.28 6.38
N THR A 121 -7.14 10.00 6.09
CA THR A 121 -7.49 9.36 4.82
C THR A 121 -8.34 8.12 5.01
N ASP A 122 -9.08 7.74 3.96
CA ASP A 122 -9.81 6.48 3.84
C ASP A 122 -9.07 5.43 3.00
N GLU A 123 -7.79 5.67 2.68
CA GLU A 123 -6.98 4.79 1.87
C GLU A 123 -6.92 3.37 2.45
N GLN A 124 -7.15 2.39 1.57
CA GLN A 124 -7.10 0.98 1.90
C GLN A 124 -5.93 0.34 1.16
N GLY A 125 -5.00 -0.24 1.92
CA GLY A 125 -3.88 -1.00 1.39
C GLY A 125 -4.11 -2.51 1.57
N PHE A 126 -3.82 -3.29 0.52
CA PHE A 126 -3.86 -4.74 0.53
C PHE A 126 -2.46 -5.25 0.19
N ILE A 127 -1.96 -6.17 0.98
CA ILE A 127 -0.60 -6.70 0.86
C ILE A 127 -0.68 -8.16 0.50
N PHE A 128 -0.02 -8.55 -0.60
CA PHE A 128 -0.01 -9.91 -1.10
C PHE A 128 1.39 -10.53 -1.00
N LEU A 129 1.43 -11.84 -0.76
CA LEU A 129 2.59 -12.69 -0.93
C LEU A 129 2.52 -13.35 -2.30
N ALA A 130 3.53 -13.13 -3.13
CA ALA A 130 3.67 -13.77 -4.44
C ALA A 130 4.76 -14.84 -4.40
N GLN A 131 4.42 -16.05 -4.84
CA GLN A 131 5.34 -17.20 -4.90
C GLN A 131 5.22 -17.92 -6.23
N ASP A 132 6.08 -18.92 -6.44
CA ASP A 132 6.20 -19.65 -7.72
C ASP A 132 6.47 -18.67 -8.86
N LEU A 133 7.52 -17.85 -8.66
CA LEU A 133 7.87 -16.73 -9.52
C LEU A 133 8.47 -17.19 -10.84
N VAL A 134 8.04 -16.57 -11.93
CA VAL A 134 8.59 -16.76 -13.27
C VAL A 134 9.02 -15.41 -13.80
N SER A 135 10.27 -15.34 -14.29
CA SER A 135 10.83 -14.12 -14.87
C SER A 135 10.27 -13.85 -16.27
N GLY A 136 9.96 -12.61 -16.55
CA GLY A 136 9.52 -12.08 -17.84
C GLY A 136 10.14 -10.72 -18.11
N THR A 137 9.43 -9.86 -18.82
CA THR A 137 9.88 -8.50 -19.16
C THR A 137 9.03 -7.50 -18.43
N ALA A 138 9.67 -6.56 -17.71
CA ALA A 138 9.00 -5.43 -17.07
C ALA A 138 8.47 -4.45 -18.13
N SER A 139 7.38 -3.76 -17.80
CA SER A 139 6.77 -2.73 -18.64
C SER A 139 6.18 -1.62 -17.75
N PRO A 140 7.03 -0.89 -17.00
CA PRO A 140 6.55 0.16 -16.10
C PRO A 140 5.82 1.26 -16.89
N GLU A 141 5.01 2.05 -16.20
CA GLU A 141 4.34 3.20 -16.78
C GLU A 141 5.34 4.31 -17.18
N ASP A 142 4.96 5.16 -18.14
CA ASP A 142 5.83 6.25 -18.64
C ASP A 142 6.26 7.26 -17.54
N THR A 143 5.55 7.27 -16.42
CA THR A 143 5.83 8.14 -15.25
C THR A 143 6.76 7.51 -14.24
N GLU A 144 7.18 6.26 -14.45
CA GLU A 144 7.95 5.45 -13.52
C GLU A 144 9.39 5.24 -14.02
N ASP A 145 10.36 5.61 -13.19
CA ASP A 145 11.79 5.31 -13.38
C ASP A 145 12.22 4.31 -12.32
N ILE A 146 11.88 3.03 -12.56
CA ILE A 146 12.00 1.95 -11.60
C ILE A 146 13.33 1.21 -11.74
N THR A 147 14.00 0.99 -10.62
CA THR A 147 15.13 0.07 -10.47
C THR A 147 14.71 -1.14 -9.64
N VAL A 148 14.90 -2.35 -10.15
CA VAL A 148 14.58 -3.58 -9.40
C VAL A 148 15.83 -4.11 -8.69
N MET A 149 15.69 -4.44 -7.41
CA MET A 149 16.74 -5.04 -6.58
C MET A 149 16.27 -6.36 -5.99
N LYS A 150 17.01 -7.46 -6.28
CA LYS A 150 16.80 -8.76 -5.63
C LYS A 150 17.74 -8.89 -4.44
N LEU A 151 17.21 -9.29 -3.26
CA LEU A 151 18.00 -9.47 -2.05
C LEU A 151 17.32 -10.49 -1.10
N PRO A 152 18.04 -11.08 -0.14
CA PRO A 152 17.43 -11.93 0.88
C PRO A 152 16.33 -11.20 1.66
N LEU A 153 15.23 -11.86 1.98
CA LEU A 153 14.14 -11.29 2.79
C LEU A 153 14.65 -10.78 4.14
N ALA A 154 15.59 -11.50 4.77
CA ALA A 154 16.19 -11.06 6.04
C ALA A 154 16.94 -9.72 5.90
N GLU A 155 17.58 -9.45 4.75
CA GLU A 155 18.23 -8.16 4.51
C GLU A 155 17.20 -7.04 4.28
N ALA A 156 16.13 -7.33 3.53
CA ALA A 156 15.02 -6.36 3.37
C ALA A 156 14.39 -5.98 4.72
N VAL A 157 14.21 -6.94 5.63
CA VAL A 157 13.77 -6.68 7.01
C VAL A 157 14.78 -5.79 7.75
N SER A 158 16.07 -6.08 7.62
CA SER A 158 17.12 -5.25 8.22
C SER A 158 17.12 -3.81 7.67
N MET A 159 16.80 -3.62 6.37
CA MET A 159 16.61 -2.29 5.77
C MET A 159 15.40 -1.54 6.40
N VAL A 160 14.31 -2.25 6.73
CA VAL A 160 13.20 -1.68 7.49
C VAL A 160 13.66 -1.25 8.88
N GLU A 161 14.39 -2.10 9.60
CA GLU A 161 14.88 -1.81 10.97
C GLU A 161 15.86 -0.63 11.02
N ARG A 162 16.66 -0.43 9.95
CA ARG A 162 17.58 0.71 9.82
C ARG A 162 16.91 1.98 9.30
N GLY A 163 15.60 1.93 8.92
CA GLY A 163 14.87 3.06 8.38
C GLY A 163 15.25 3.40 6.92
N GLU A 164 15.80 2.47 6.18
CA GLU A 164 16.11 2.59 4.76
C GLU A 164 14.87 2.33 3.90
N ILE A 165 13.92 1.51 4.40
CA ILE A 165 12.58 1.31 3.87
C ILE A 165 11.61 1.94 4.85
N THR A 166 10.85 2.95 4.40
CA THR A 166 9.95 3.73 5.24
C THR A 166 8.52 3.76 4.74
N ASP A 167 8.26 3.22 3.56
CA ASP A 167 6.90 3.05 3.07
C ASP A 167 6.09 2.07 3.92
N SER A 168 4.83 2.40 4.20
CA SER A 168 4.00 1.66 5.16
C SER A 168 3.55 0.29 4.65
N LEU A 169 3.22 0.14 3.36
CA LEU A 169 2.89 -1.16 2.76
C LEU A 169 4.12 -2.05 2.75
N SER A 170 5.26 -1.51 2.36
CA SER A 170 6.54 -2.22 2.30
C SER A 170 6.97 -2.72 3.67
N MET A 171 6.97 -1.84 4.68
CA MET A 171 7.30 -2.22 6.07
C MET A 171 6.38 -3.33 6.57
N ALA A 172 5.06 -3.15 6.45
CA ALA A 172 4.10 -4.13 6.91
C ALA A 172 4.22 -5.45 6.13
N GLY A 173 4.37 -5.40 4.81
CA GLY A 173 4.49 -6.55 3.93
C GLY A 173 5.72 -7.39 4.23
N LEU A 174 6.88 -6.77 4.31
CA LEU A 174 8.16 -7.45 4.59
C LEU A 174 8.14 -8.11 5.98
N LEU A 175 7.65 -7.42 7.01
CA LEU A 175 7.54 -7.96 8.36
C LEU A 175 6.53 -9.12 8.46
N LEU A 176 5.38 -9.02 7.78
CA LEU A 176 4.41 -10.11 7.72
C LEU A 176 4.97 -11.33 6.98
N ALA A 177 5.68 -11.11 5.86
CA ALA A 177 6.34 -12.18 5.12
C ALA A 177 7.44 -12.83 5.96
N ALA A 178 8.30 -12.04 6.61
CA ALA A 178 9.34 -12.56 7.51
C ALA A 178 8.73 -13.45 8.61
N ARG A 179 7.67 -12.99 9.25
CA ARG A 179 6.92 -13.77 10.24
C ARG A 179 6.38 -15.08 9.67
N ARG A 180 5.90 -15.08 8.41
CA ARG A 180 5.38 -16.26 7.71
C ARG A 180 6.46 -17.31 7.46
N PHE A 181 7.70 -16.89 7.20
CA PHE A 181 8.84 -17.76 6.92
C PHE A 181 9.74 -18.05 8.13
N GLY A 182 9.44 -17.50 9.30
CA GLY A 182 10.19 -17.74 10.52
C GLY A 182 11.53 -16.97 10.59
N ILE A 183 11.59 -15.85 9.90
CA ILE A 183 12.71 -14.90 9.88
C ILE A 183 12.47 -13.77 10.89
#